data_fe0849305f0026cfe969b1a034f9f529
#
_entry.id   fe0849305f0026cfe969b1a034f9f529
#
_cell.length_a   1.000
_cell.length_b   1.000
_cell.length_c   1.000
_cell.angle_alpha   90.00
_cell.angle_beta   90.00
_cell.angle_gamma   90.00
#
_symmetry.space_group_name_H-M   'P 1'
#
loop_
_entity.id
_entity.type
_entity.pdbx_description
1 polymer ?
#
loop_
_entity_poly.entity_id
_entity_poly.type
_entity_poly.pdbx_seq_one_letter_code
_entity_poly.pdbx_strand_id
1 'polypeptide(L)'
;MKTLWHENIVVAQELVHSIRKMRGWKGYFIIKVDLSKAYDHMKWSFVHHILQEFGLPNVLTNLIMSCLSTVVTNVKWNGQRSSMFPPKCGLCQGDSLSPYIFVLYVDKLSHLISKAVEDGVWKPVKMGRNGSLISHLMFADDLILCGQANLEQMEVVKDILYNFCDMSGQMVSAEKTRIYFSKNVNSQTRRDLVSRSGFFEVSMLGSYLGIPLLGKSPRQRDFQHLLNKVEDKLTAWKAKQLSLVGRIILAKFLIQAIPVHSMISPYIPASVLKKIEKAERSFVWGDQQSKREFHAVGWQTLMKPKDEGGLAMRNLQSMNLACLMKIRWAIRNGEN
;
A
#
# COMPACT_ATOMS: atom_id res chain seq x y z
N MET A 1 11.22 -2.00 -14.29
CA MET A 1 10.03 -2.86 -14.41
C MET A 1 8.80 -2.03 -14.05
N LYS A 2 7.91 -1.73 -14.98
CA LYS A 2 6.68 -0.95 -14.69
C LYS A 2 5.65 -1.86 -14.02
N THR A 3 5.84 -2.21 -12.76
CA THR A 3 4.82 -2.93 -12.01
C THR A 3 3.74 -1.95 -11.58
N LEU A 4 2.54 -2.14 -12.08
CA LEU A 4 1.37 -1.37 -11.67
C LEU A 4 1.08 -1.68 -10.18
N TRP A 5 0.65 -0.69 -9.40
CA TRP A 5 0.42 -0.83 -7.96
C TRP A 5 -0.46 -2.05 -7.58
N HIS A 6 -1.44 -2.42 -8.43
CA HIS A 6 -2.29 -3.58 -8.19
C HIS A 6 -1.57 -4.91 -8.39
N GLU A 7 -0.56 -4.99 -9.26
CA GLU A 7 0.28 -6.18 -9.44
C GLU A 7 1.11 -6.44 -8.19
N ASN A 8 1.73 -5.40 -7.62
CA ASN A 8 2.45 -5.50 -6.36
C ASN A 8 1.57 -6.06 -5.23
N ILE A 9 0.30 -5.66 -5.16
CA ILE A 9 -0.64 -6.18 -4.16
C ILE A 9 -0.91 -7.67 -4.38
N VAL A 10 -1.15 -8.08 -5.62
CA VAL A 10 -1.41 -9.50 -5.95
C VAL A 10 -0.19 -10.35 -5.61
N VAL A 11 1.01 -9.89 -5.99
CA VAL A 11 2.27 -10.58 -5.68
C VAL A 11 2.51 -10.63 -4.17
N ALA A 12 2.26 -9.54 -3.44
CA ALA A 12 2.39 -9.51 -1.98
C ALA A 12 1.41 -10.48 -1.28
N GLN A 13 0.15 -10.58 -1.75
CA GLN A 13 -0.83 -11.54 -1.25
C GLN A 13 -0.36 -12.99 -1.48
N GLU A 14 0.11 -13.29 -2.69
CA GLU A 14 0.61 -14.61 -3.03
C GLU A 14 1.87 -14.96 -2.25
N LEU A 15 2.79 -13.99 -2.06
CA LEU A 15 4.00 -14.16 -1.25
C LEU A 15 3.64 -14.55 0.20
N VAL A 16 2.75 -13.80 0.84
CA VAL A 16 2.30 -14.09 2.21
C VAL A 16 1.59 -15.44 2.27
N HIS A 17 0.74 -15.76 1.27
CA HIS A 17 0.05 -17.03 1.19
C HIS A 17 1.01 -18.21 1.04
N SER A 18 1.98 -18.09 0.13
CA SER A 18 2.99 -19.11 -0.15
C SER A 18 3.87 -19.35 1.08
N ILE A 19 4.43 -18.29 1.69
CA ILE A 19 5.27 -18.39 2.89
C ILE A 19 4.50 -19.00 4.07
N ARG A 20 3.25 -18.67 4.24
CA ARG A 20 2.41 -19.26 5.30
C ARG A 20 2.18 -20.76 5.12
N LYS A 21 2.13 -21.25 3.87
CA LYS A 21 1.93 -22.66 3.54
C LYS A 21 3.22 -23.47 3.48
N MET A 22 4.38 -22.81 3.46
CA MET A 22 5.67 -23.49 3.39
C MET A 22 5.86 -24.47 4.54
N ARG A 23 6.35 -25.65 4.18
CA ARG A 23 6.72 -26.75 5.06
C ARG A 23 8.13 -27.21 4.70
N GLY A 24 8.78 -27.95 5.59
CA GLY A 24 10.13 -28.47 5.36
C GLY A 24 11.19 -27.70 6.14
N TRP A 25 12.46 -27.93 5.82
CA TRP A 25 13.61 -27.46 6.61
C TRP A 25 13.96 -25.99 6.41
N LYS A 26 13.67 -25.42 5.22
CA LYS A 26 13.97 -24.04 4.91
C LYS A 26 12.82 -23.12 5.35
N GLY A 27 13.08 -22.30 6.33
CA GLY A 27 12.18 -21.23 6.74
C GLY A 27 12.43 -19.93 6.00
N TYR A 28 11.46 -19.04 5.99
CA TYR A 28 11.53 -17.75 5.31
C TYR A 28 10.96 -16.63 6.18
N PHE A 29 11.42 -15.41 5.92
CA PHE A 29 10.89 -14.20 6.52
C PHE A 29 10.32 -13.26 5.45
N ILE A 30 9.42 -12.42 5.87
CA ILE A 30 8.99 -11.20 5.18
C ILE A 30 9.20 -10.04 6.13
N ILE A 31 9.88 -8.99 5.68
CA ILE A 31 10.07 -7.76 6.42
C ILE A 31 9.32 -6.66 5.70
N LYS A 32 8.34 -6.03 6.38
CA LYS A 32 7.76 -4.78 5.94
C LYS A 32 8.56 -3.65 6.57
N VAL A 33 9.40 -3.02 5.77
CA VAL A 33 10.28 -1.93 6.20
C VAL A 33 9.50 -0.62 6.22
N ASP A 34 9.68 0.17 7.27
CA ASP A 34 9.18 1.54 7.39
C ASP A 34 10.35 2.51 7.33
N LEU A 35 10.36 3.37 6.31
CA LEU A 35 11.34 4.45 6.19
C LEU A 35 10.82 5.68 6.93
N SER A 36 11.59 6.14 7.91
CA SER A 36 11.22 7.30 8.73
C SER A 36 11.26 8.58 7.92
N LYS A 37 10.10 9.27 7.76
CA LYS A 37 10.00 10.54 7.03
C LYS A 37 10.73 10.51 5.68
N ALA A 38 10.43 9.54 4.85
CA ALA A 38 11.17 9.20 3.63
C ALA A 38 11.43 10.41 2.70
N TYR A 39 10.48 11.34 2.58
CA TYR A 39 10.64 12.55 1.78
C TYR A 39 11.55 13.60 2.44
N ASP A 40 11.59 13.67 3.77
CA ASP A 40 12.30 14.73 4.50
C ASP A 40 13.81 14.45 4.63
N HIS A 41 14.21 13.18 4.64
CA HIS A 41 15.59 12.76 4.91
C HIS A 41 16.48 12.64 3.66
N MET A 42 15.95 12.88 2.47
CA MET A 42 16.70 12.71 1.21
C MET A 42 17.88 13.67 1.10
N LYS A 43 19.10 13.15 1.01
CA LYS A 43 20.31 13.94 0.70
C LYS A 43 20.32 14.37 -0.77
N TRP A 44 20.41 15.65 -1.05
CA TRP A 44 20.47 16.17 -2.43
C TRP A 44 21.72 15.76 -3.18
N SER A 45 22.85 15.56 -2.48
CA SER A 45 24.07 15.02 -3.07
C SER A 45 23.85 13.62 -3.65
N PHE A 46 23.07 12.79 -2.94
CA PHE A 46 22.73 11.46 -3.42
C PHE A 46 21.73 11.52 -4.59
N VAL A 47 20.75 12.43 -4.57
CA VAL A 47 19.86 12.67 -5.71
C VAL A 47 20.66 13.03 -6.95
N HIS A 48 21.62 13.99 -6.83
CA HIS A 48 22.49 14.37 -7.94
C HIS A 48 23.26 13.18 -8.51
N HIS A 49 23.87 12.37 -7.62
CA HIS A 49 24.62 11.17 -8.01
C HIS A 49 23.74 10.16 -8.77
N ILE A 50 22.54 9.89 -8.27
CA ILE A 50 21.60 8.96 -8.92
C ILE A 50 21.19 9.46 -10.31
N LEU A 51 20.86 10.74 -10.45
CA LEU A 51 20.47 11.30 -11.75
C LEU A 51 21.58 11.12 -12.79
N GLN A 52 22.84 11.27 -12.39
CA GLN A 52 23.99 11.00 -13.25
C GLN A 52 24.16 9.51 -13.56
N GLU A 53 24.00 8.63 -12.56
CA GLU A 53 24.09 7.17 -12.72
C GLU A 53 23.01 6.63 -13.68
N PHE A 54 21.80 7.21 -13.66
CA PHE A 54 20.75 6.93 -14.64
C PHE A 54 21.01 7.53 -16.04
N GLY A 55 22.15 8.18 -16.23
CA GLY A 55 22.56 8.71 -17.54
C GLY A 55 21.83 9.99 -17.96
N LEU A 56 21.25 10.75 -17.02
CA LEU A 56 20.62 12.01 -17.35
C LEU A 56 21.69 13.04 -17.80
N PRO A 57 21.45 13.80 -18.88
CA PRO A 57 22.34 14.87 -19.30
C PRO A 57 22.57 15.89 -18.19
N ASN A 58 23.80 16.44 -18.09
CA ASN A 58 24.15 17.41 -17.05
C ASN A 58 23.21 18.61 -17.00
N VAL A 59 22.74 19.07 -18.17
CA VAL A 59 21.79 20.20 -18.27
C VAL A 59 20.48 19.86 -17.51
N LEU A 60 19.93 18.67 -17.72
CA LEU A 60 18.71 18.24 -17.07
C LEU A 60 18.94 17.97 -15.58
N THR A 61 20.06 17.34 -15.24
CA THR A 61 20.45 17.12 -13.82
C THR A 61 20.54 18.45 -13.09
N ASN A 62 21.25 19.45 -13.64
CA ASN A 62 21.38 20.77 -13.02
C ASN A 62 20.03 21.49 -12.92
N LEU A 63 19.15 21.35 -13.91
CA LEU A 63 17.80 21.92 -13.85
C LEU A 63 16.98 21.31 -12.70
N ILE A 64 16.97 19.98 -12.57
CA ILE A 64 16.30 19.28 -11.47
C ILE A 64 16.87 19.72 -10.12
N MET A 65 18.20 19.77 -9.99
CA MET A 65 18.85 20.22 -8.76
C MET A 65 18.54 21.67 -8.41
N SER A 66 18.43 22.55 -9.42
CA SER A 66 17.99 23.92 -9.22
C SER A 66 16.54 23.99 -8.68
N CYS A 67 15.63 23.17 -9.21
CA CYS A 67 14.26 23.09 -8.68
C CYS A 67 14.22 22.69 -7.19
N LEU A 68 15.17 21.87 -6.73
CA LEU A 68 15.25 21.48 -5.31
C LEU A 68 15.91 22.55 -4.45
N SER A 69 17.03 23.15 -4.91
CA SER A 69 17.88 24.02 -4.09
C SER A 69 17.38 25.47 -3.99
N THR A 70 16.53 25.92 -4.90
CA THR A 70 15.98 27.29 -4.90
C THR A 70 14.69 27.42 -4.09
N VAL A 71 14.16 26.31 -3.58
CA VAL A 71 12.96 26.32 -2.73
C VAL A 71 13.25 27.06 -1.42
N VAL A 72 12.32 27.95 -1.04
CA VAL A 72 12.28 28.55 0.28
C VAL A 72 10.96 28.22 0.96
N THR A 73 11.00 28.01 2.26
CA THR A 73 9.82 27.63 3.06
C THR A 73 9.73 28.45 4.34
N ASN A 74 8.58 28.44 4.96
CA ASN A 74 8.36 28.97 6.30
C ASN A 74 7.50 28.01 7.12
N VAL A 75 7.59 28.11 8.43
CA VAL A 75 6.74 27.33 9.35
C VAL A 75 5.64 28.25 9.88
N LYS A 76 4.39 27.75 9.82
CA LYS A 76 3.26 28.41 10.46
C LYS A 76 3.08 27.83 11.86
N TRP A 77 3.27 28.65 12.88
CA TRP A 77 3.10 28.29 14.29
C TRP A 77 2.13 29.24 14.96
N ASN A 78 1.11 28.72 15.59
CA ASN A 78 0.08 29.50 16.30
C ASN A 78 -0.48 30.71 15.50
N GLY A 79 -0.72 30.49 14.21
CA GLY A 79 -1.26 31.52 13.30
C GLY A 79 -0.21 32.49 12.71
N GLN A 80 1.00 32.53 13.24
CA GLN A 80 2.11 33.36 12.74
C GLN A 80 3.04 32.57 11.83
N ARG A 81 3.65 33.23 10.84
CA ARG A 81 4.64 32.64 9.94
C ARG A 81 6.05 32.99 10.44
N SER A 82 6.94 31.99 10.43
CA SER A 82 8.38 32.25 10.64
C SER A 82 8.98 33.04 9.47
N SER A 83 10.21 33.53 9.64
CA SER A 83 11.02 33.97 8.51
C SER A 83 11.19 32.83 7.49
N MET A 84 11.37 33.18 6.20
CA MET A 84 11.67 32.21 5.17
C MET A 84 13.08 31.65 5.35
N PHE A 85 13.23 30.34 5.11
CA PHE A 85 14.54 29.68 5.13
C PHE A 85 14.62 28.63 4.01
N PRO A 86 15.81 28.40 3.42
CA PRO A 86 16.02 27.32 2.45
C PRO A 86 16.17 25.99 3.19
N PRO A 87 15.46 24.91 2.78
CA PRO A 87 15.75 23.57 3.24
C PRO A 87 17.13 23.12 2.75
N LYS A 88 17.74 22.17 3.45
CA LYS A 88 19.07 21.61 3.06
C LYS A 88 19.00 20.16 2.58
N CYS A 89 17.86 19.53 2.69
CA CYS A 89 17.58 18.15 2.28
C CYS A 89 16.07 17.97 2.10
N GLY A 90 15.68 16.82 1.61
CA GLY A 90 14.29 16.43 1.44
C GLY A 90 13.63 16.94 0.16
N LEU A 91 12.40 16.51 -0.04
CA LEU A 91 11.53 16.88 -1.16
C LEU A 91 10.25 17.52 -0.63
N CYS A 92 9.76 18.53 -1.33
CA CYS A 92 8.48 19.15 -1.00
C CYS A 92 7.31 18.19 -1.28
N GLN A 93 6.49 17.92 -0.27
CA GLN A 93 5.26 17.18 -0.44
C GLN A 93 4.24 18.04 -1.21
N GLY A 94 3.72 17.49 -2.29
CA GLY A 94 2.77 18.19 -3.18
C GLY A 94 3.40 18.85 -4.41
N ASP A 95 4.71 18.88 -4.52
CA ASP A 95 5.39 19.24 -5.77
C ASP A 95 5.29 18.09 -6.77
N SER A 96 4.99 18.44 -8.03
CA SER A 96 4.77 17.46 -9.12
C SER A 96 6.02 16.67 -9.49
N LEU A 97 7.22 17.22 -9.29
CA LEU A 97 8.50 16.58 -9.58
C LEU A 97 8.96 15.61 -8.49
N SER A 98 8.59 15.89 -7.23
CA SER A 98 9.03 15.14 -6.04
C SER A 98 8.76 13.63 -6.12
N PRO A 99 7.59 13.14 -6.55
CA PRO A 99 7.34 11.69 -6.67
C PRO A 99 8.28 10.99 -7.66
N TYR A 100 8.62 11.63 -8.77
CA TYR A 100 9.52 11.05 -9.78
C TYR A 100 10.95 10.94 -9.25
N ILE A 101 11.45 11.99 -8.60
CA ILE A 101 12.77 11.96 -7.97
C ILE A 101 12.80 10.89 -6.89
N PHE A 102 11.75 10.79 -6.07
CA PHE A 102 11.67 9.78 -5.00
C PHE A 102 11.71 8.35 -5.55
N VAL A 103 11.01 8.07 -6.64
CA VAL A 103 11.04 6.74 -7.28
C VAL A 103 12.44 6.40 -7.78
N LEU A 104 13.10 7.29 -8.51
CA LEU A 104 14.48 7.08 -8.96
C LEU A 104 15.44 6.86 -7.80
N TYR A 105 15.26 7.61 -6.73
CA TYR A 105 16.06 7.53 -5.52
C TYR A 105 15.91 6.17 -4.80
N VAL A 106 14.70 5.67 -4.64
CA VAL A 106 14.44 4.39 -3.99
C VAL A 106 14.80 3.21 -4.90
N ASP A 107 14.76 3.38 -6.22
CA ASP A 107 15.15 2.34 -7.20
C ASP A 107 16.61 1.90 -7.05
N LYS A 108 17.48 2.77 -6.52
CA LYS A 108 18.85 2.38 -6.15
C LYS A 108 18.90 1.26 -5.11
N LEU A 109 17.98 1.25 -4.14
CA LEU A 109 17.86 0.15 -3.19
C LEU A 109 17.46 -1.15 -3.90
N SER A 110 16.55 -1.07 -4.88
CA SER A 110 16.17 -2.22 -5.73
C SER A 110 17.39 -2.78 -6.48
N HIS A 111 18.22 -1.91 -7.03
CA HIS A 111 19.47 -2.31 -7.71
C HIS A 111 20.46 -2.99 -6.76
N LEU A 112 20.65 -2.48 -5.54
CA LEU A 112 21.52 -3.10 -4.54
C LEU A 112 21.03 -4.50 -4.15
N ILE A 113 19.71 -4.66 -3.97
CA ILE A 113 19.12 -5.97 -3.65
C ILE A 113 19.26 -6.92 -4.83
N SER A 114 18.94 -6.46 -6.05
CA SER A 114 19.06 -7.28 -7.27
C SER A 114 20.46 -7.77 -7.50
N LYS A 115 21.47 -6.90 -7.32
CA LYS A 115 22.88 -7.27 -7.39
C LYS A 115 23.25 -8.35 -6.35
N ALA A 116 22.79 -8.19 -5.11
CA ALA A 116 23.06 -9.20 -4.07
C ALA A 116 22.40 -10.57 -4.39
N VAL A 117 21.27 -10.56 -5.10
CA VAL A 117 20.63 -11.80 -5.60
C VAL A 117 21.45 -12.41 -6.74
N GLU A 118 21.91 -11.61 -7.70
CA GLU A 118 22.75 -12.05 -8.82
C GLU A 118 24.09 -12.62 -8.34
N ASP A 119 24.71 -11.98 -7.34
CA ASP A 119 25.94 -12.43 -6.69
C ASP A 119 25.72 -13.69 -5.80
N GLY A 120 24.47 -14.18 -5.67
CA GLY A 120 24.10 -15.34 -4.86
C GLY A 120 24.17 -15.13 -3.35
N VAL A 121 24.43 -13.89 -2.90
CA VAL A 121 24.52 -13.51 -1.48
C VAL A 121 23.14 -13.44 -0.84
N TRP A 122 22.17 -12.87 -1.54
CA TRP A 122 20.77 -12.86 -1.10
C TRP A 122 19.99 -14.03 -1.70
N LYS A 123 19.35 -14.83 -0.85
CA LYS A 123 18.55 -16.00 -1.25
C LYS A 123 17.07 -15.64 -1.30
N PRO A 124 16.51 -15.33 -2.49
CA PRO A 124 15.12 -14.92 -2.65
C PRO A 124 14.15 -16.06 -2.35
N VAL A 125 12.87 -15.71 -2.19
CA VAL A 125 11.78 -16.67 -1.98
C VAL A 125 11.25 -17.12 -3.33
N LYS A 126 11.16 -18.44 -3.55
CA LYS A 126 10.52 -19.03 -4.73
C LYS A 126 9.02 -19.23 -4.45
N MET A 127 8.17 -18.61 -5.26
CA MET A 127 6.73 -18.77 -5.16
C MET A 127 6.25 -19.99 -5.97
N GLY A 128 5.89 -21.08 -5.26
CA GLY A 128 5.46 -22.31 -5.91
C GLY A 128 6.60 -23.09 -6.61
N ARG A 129 6.25 -24.19 -7.30
CA ARG A 129 7.25 -25.07 -7.96
C ARG A 129 7.93 -24.40 -9.16
N ASN A 130 7.13 -23.69 -9.98
CA ASN A 130 7.58 -23.02 -11.21
C ASN A 130 7.43 -21.49 -11.14
N GLY A 131 7.25 -20.93 -9.93
CA GLY A 131 7.05 -19.51 -9.74
C GLY A 131 8.32 -18.68 -9.77
N SER A 132 8.16 -17.37 -9.87
CA SER A 132 9.24 -16.40 -9.85
C SER A 132 9.96 -16.35 -8.51
N LEU A 133 11.23 -15.94 -8.55
CA LEU A 133 12.03 -15.62 -7.37
C LEU A 133 11.73 -14.18 -6.95
N ILE A 134 11.32 -13.99 -5.70
CA ILE A 134 11.02 -12.68 -5.13
C ILE A 134 11.98 -12.41 -3.98
N SER A 135 12.70 -11.30 -4.04
CA SER A 135 13.55 -10.77 -2.98
C SER A 135 12.93 -9.55 -2.31
N HIS A 136 12.26 -8.72 -3.10
CA HIS A 136 11.64 -7.49 -2.62
C HIS A 136 10.44 -7.09 -3.47
N LEU A 137 9.56 -6.27 -2.89
CA LEU A 137 8.48 -5.55 -3.57
C LEU A 137 8.56 -4.10 -3.10
N MET A 138 8.52 -3.16 -4.03
CA MET A 138 8.65 -1.74 -3.74
C MET A 138 7.55 -0.95 -4.45
N PHE A 139 6.96 -0.02 -3.72
CA PHE A 139 6.05 0.97 -4.27
C PHE A 139 6.16 2.25 -3.44
N ALA A 140 6.81 3.26 -3.98
CA ALA A 140 7.19 4.47 -3.25
C ALA A 140 7.92 4.11 -1.92
N ASP A 141 7.39 4.53 -0.78
CA ASP A 141 7.93 4.28 0.56
C ASP A 141 7.53 2.92 1.16
N ASP A 142 6.54 2.24 0.58
CA ASP A 142 6.12 0.90 1.01
C ASP A 142 7.07 -0.19 0.48
N LEU A 143 7.93 -0.71 1.34
CA LEU A 143 8.95 -1.69 1.03
C LEU A 143 8.68 -3.02 1.74
N ILE A 144 8.66 -4.10 0.97
CA ILE A 144 8.64 -5.49 1.48
C ILE A 144 9.91 -6.19 1.02
N LEU A 145 10.64 -6.75 1.98
CA LEU A 145 11.82 -7.61 1.74
C LEU A 145 11.49 -9.04 2.12
N CYS A 146 12.03 -10.02 1.40
CA CYS A 146 11.84 -11.41 1.76
C CYS A 146 13.07 -12.25 1.43
N GLY A 147 13.31 -13.27 2.26
CA GLY A 147 14.46 -14.13 2.13
C GLY A 147 14.40 -15.34 3.05
N GLN A 148 15.44 -16.18 3.00
CA GLN A 148 15.56 -17.35 3.86
C GLN A 148 15.81 -16.93 5.32
N ALA A 149 15.12 -17.56 6.27
CA ALA A 149 15.20 -17.22 7.70
C ALA A 149 16.42 -17.84 8.36
N ASN A 150 17.57 -17.22 8.20
CA ASN A 150 18.82 -17.55 8.92
C ASN A 150 19.60 -16.26 9.22
N LEU A 151 20.61 -16.35 10.08
CA LEU A 151 21.41 -15.20 10.52
C LEU A 151 22.19 -14.58 9.36
N GLU A 152 22.80 -15.40 8.49
CA GLU A 152 23.54 -14.94 7.32
C GLU A 152 22.69 -14.01 6.44
N GLN A 153 21.46 -14.42 6.11
CA GLN A 153 20.57 -13.62 5.28
C GLN A 153 20.07 -12.36 5.99
N MET A 154 19.90 -12.39 7.30
CA MET A 154 19.54 -11.20 8.07
C MET A 154 20.67 -10.17 8.08
N GLU A 155 21.93 -10.60 8.18
CA GLU A 155 23.06 -9.68 8.05
C GLU A 155 23.10 -9.03 6.67
N VAL A 156 22.94 -9.82 5.60
CA VAL A 156 22.88 -9.28 4.22
C VAL A 156 21.79 -8.21 4.10
N VAL A 157 20.59 -8.46 4.64
CA VAL A 157 19.50 -7.47 4.64
C VAL A 157 19.91 -6.19 5.37
N LYS A 158 20.51 -6.33 6.56
CA LYS A 158 20.96 -5.20 7.38
C LYS A 158 22.05 -4.40 6.68
N ASP A 159 23.04 -5.07 6.12
CA ASP A 159 24.16 -4.40 5.44
C ASP A 159 23.67 -3.61 4.23
N ILE A 160 22.76 -4.15 3.43
CA ILE A 160 22.16 -3.45 2.29
C ILE A 160 21.34 -2.23 2.74
N LEU A 161 20.51 -2.41 3.76
CA LEU A 161 19.73 -1.30 4.31
C LEU A 161 20.62 -0.23 4.92
N TYR A 162 21.65 -0.63 5.67
CA TYR A 162 22.62 0.29 6.27
C TYR A 162 23.36 1.08 5.20
N ASN A 163 23.93 0.40 4.20
CA ASN A 163 24.66 1.05 3.10
C ASN A 163 23.75 2.04 2.34
N PHE A 164 22.52 1.64 2.05
CA PHE A 164 21.54 2.54 1.42
C PHE A 164 21.25 3.75 2.30
N CYS A 165 20.99 3.56 3.60
CA CYS A 165 20.69 4.64 4.53
C CYS A 165 21.86 5.62 4.69
N ASP A 166 23.10 5.10 4.76
CA ASP A 166 24.31 5.93 4.89
C ASP A 166 24.49 6.84 3.67
N MET A 167 24.40 6.27 2.47
CA MET A 167 24.53 7.03 1.23
C MET A 167 23.38 8.04 1.04
N SER A 168 22.16 7.59 1.28
CA SER A 168 20.95 8.31 0.91
C SER A 168 20.48 9.32 1.98
N GLY A 169 20.82 9.12 3.23
CA GLY A 169 20.29 9.87 4.38
C GLY A 169 18.98 9.30 4.91
N GLN A 170 18.44 8.22 4.31
CA GLN A 170 17.25 7.55 4.84
C GLN A 170 17.52 6.91 6.19
N MET A 171 16.46 6.68 6.93
CA MET A 171 16.51 5.97 8.21
C MET A 171 15.40 4.92 8.27
N VAL A 172 15.78 3.68 8.58
CA VAL A 172 14.82 2.61 8.85
C VAL A 172 14.29 2.79 10.27
N SER A 173 12.97 2.87 10.42
CA SER A 173 12.33 2.86 11.73
C SER A 173 12.22 1.43 12.25
N ALA A 174 13.12 1.02 13.14
CA ALA A 174 13.06 -0.32 13.75
C ALA A 174 11.73 -0.54 14.51
N GLU A 175 11.23 0.50 15.19
CA GLU A 175 9.97 0.44 15.95
C GLU A 175 8.73 0.17 15.08
N LYS A 176 8.73 0.63 13.82
CA LYS A 176 7.61 0.46 12.89
C LYS A 176 7.82 -0.69 11.91
N THR A 177 9.07 -1.10 11.69
CA THR A 177 9.40 -2.23 10.81
C THR A 177 8.88 -3.53 11.42
N ARG A 178 8.24 -4.34 10.61
CA ARG A 178 7.59 -5.61 11.04
C ARG A 178 8.21 -6.79 10.31
N ILE A 179 8.45 -7.87 11.05
CA ILE A 179 8.94 -9.13 10.50
C ILE A 179 7.93 -10.26 10.74
N TYR A 180 7.65 -11.00 9.69
CA TYR A 180 6.78 -12.16 9.68
C TYR A 180 7.57 -13.39 9.27
N PHE A 181 7.40 -14.50 9.97
CA PHE A 181 8.07 -15.76 9.69
C PHE A 181 7.13 -16.83 9.17
N SER A 182 7.64 -17.69 8.29
CA SER A 182 6.94 -18.92 7.93
C SER A 182 6.81 -19.84 9.16
N LYS A 183 5.81 -20.71 9.15
CA LYS A 183 5.48 -21.54 10.31
C LYS A 183 6.57 -22.54 10.70
N ASN A 184 7.39 -22.94 9.75
CA ASN A 184 8.47 -23.90 9.92
C ASN A 184 9.78 -23.30 10.47
N VAL A 185 9.85 -21.99 10.72
CA VAL A 185 10.95 -21.37 11.46
C VAL A 185 10.76 -21.67 12.95
N ASN A 186 11.74 -22.29 13.58
CA ASN A 186 11.70 -22.61 15.01
C ASN A 186 11.76 -21.33 15.89
N SER A 187 11.31 -21.44 17.13
CA SER A 187 11.23 -20.30 18.05
C SER A 187 12.61 -19.72 18.42
N GLN A 188 13.67 -20.53 18.45
CA GLN A 188 15.00 -20.02 18.74
C GLN A 188 15.51 -19.15 17.60
N THR A 189 15.47 -19.64 16.35
CA THR A 189 15.85 -18.86 15.18
C THR A 189 15.06 -17.56 15.07
N ARG A 190 13.76 -17.55 15.38
CA ARG A 190 12.96 -16.31 15.39
C ARG A 190 13.50 -15.30 16.39
N ARG A 191 13.74 -15.73 17.64
CA ARG A 191 14.31 -14.86 18.69
C ARG A 191 15.65 -14.29 18.27
N ASP A 192 16.54 -15.13 17.71
CA ASP A 192 17.87 -14.71 17.29
C ASP A 192 17.78 -13.65 16.16
N LEU A 193 16.90 -13.87 15.15
CA LEU A 193 16.69 -12.95 14.04
C LEU A 193 16.04 -11.62 14.50
N VAL A 194 15.07 -11.67 15.41
CA VAL A 194 14.45 -10.49 16.01
C VAL A 194 15.47 -9.70 16.83
N SER A 195 16.22 -10.36 17.70
CA SER A 195 17.28 -9.73 18.50
C SER A 195 18.34 -9.08 17.62
N ARG A 196 18.75 -9.76 16.55
CA ARG A 196 19.78 -9.26 15.63
C ARG A 196 19.32 -8.12 14.76
N SER A 197 18.09 -8.15 14.28
CA SER A 197 17.53 -7.10 13.42
C SER A 197 17.00 -5.89 14.20
N GLY A 198 16.54 -6.09 15.41
CA GLY A 198 15.79 -5.09 16.17
C GLY A 198 14.37 -4.85 15.67
N PHE A 199 13.86 -5.71 14.76
CA PHE A 199 12.51 -5.56 14.19
C PHE A 199 11.47 -6.30 15.03
N PHE A 200 10.23 -5.87 14.98
CA PHE A 200 9.15 -6.50 15.74
C PHE A 200 8.51 -7.68 14.98
N GLU A 201 8.52 -8.87 15.61
CA GLU A 201 7.80 -10.02 15.08
C GLU A 201 6.28 -9.81 15.14
N VAL A 202 5.61 -10.16 14.05
CA VAL A 202 4.15 -10.08 13.95
C VAL A 202 3.55 -11.38 13.41
N SER A 203 2.35 -11.69 13.85
CA SER A 203 1.57 -12.83 13.32
C SER A 203 0.87 -12.51 12.01
N MET A 204 0.75 -11.21 11.64
CA MET A 204 0.17 -10.68 10.41
C MET A 204 0.87 -9.37 10.05
N LEU A 205 1.24 -9.20 8.77
CA LEU A 205 1.94 -8.01 8.27
C LEU A 205 1.08 -6.74 8.21
N GLY A 206 -0.20 -6.83 8.54
CA GLY A 206 -1.11 -5.70 8.43
C GLY A 206 -1.54 -5.43 6.99
N SER A 207 -1.49 -4.18 6.55
CA SER A 207 -1.86 -3.77 5.19
C SER A 207 -0.62 -3.42 4.35
N TYR A 208 -0.74 -3.59 3.04
CA TYR A 208 0.20 -3.13 2.03
C TYR A 208 -0.58 -2.36 0.97
N LEU A 209 -0.16 -1.15 0.66
CA LEU A 209 -0.88 -0.22 -0.22
C LEU A 209 -2.37 -0.09 0.15
N GLY A 210 -2.67 -0.03 1.44
CA GLY A 210 -4.04 0.09 1.96
C GLY A 210 -4.90 -1.18 1.92
N ILE A 211 -4.37 -2.32 1.46
CA ILE A 211 -5.07 -3.60 1.39
C ILE A 211 -4.50 -4.58 2.41
N PRO A 212 -5.34 -5.26 3.23
CA PRO A 212 -4.88 -6.23 4.22
C PRO A 212 -4.16 -7.41 3.58
N LEU A 213 -2.95 -7.74 4.06
CA LEU A 213 -2.20 -8.94 3.67
C LEU A 213 -2.65 -10.14 4.52
N LEU A 214 -3.59 -10.91 4.02
CA LEU A 214 -4.28 -11.89 4.85
C LEU A 214 -3.60 -13.26 4.91
N GLY A 215 -2.97 -13.73 3.83
CA GLY A 215 -2.38 -15.07 3.72
C GLY A 215 -3.36 -16.21 4.03
N LYS A 216 -4.66 -15.92 4.18
CA LYS A 216 -5.76 -16.84 4.51
C LYS A 216 -7.03 -16.36 3.83
N SER A 217 -8.08 -17.21 3.84
CA SER A 217 -9.40 -16.81 3.34
C SER A 217 -9.91 -15.57 4.09
N PRO A 218 -10.35 -14.53 3.36
CA PRO A 218 -10.86 -13.29 3.94
C PRO A 218 -12.07 -13.52 4.85
N ARG A 219 -12.09 -12.84 6.00
CA ARG A 219 -13.21 -12.87 6.96
C ARG A 219 -13.75 -11.46 7.17
N GLN A 220 -14.98 -11.32 7.62
CA GLN A 220 -15.63 -10.01 7.86
C GLN A 220 -14.78 -9.08 8.73
N ARG A 221 -14.15 -9.58 9.79
CA ARG A 221 -13.29 -8.81 10.69
C ARG A 221 -12.07 -8.17 9.99
N ASP A 222 -11.59 -8.78 8.91
CA ASP A 222 -10.43 -8.31 8.17
C ASP A 222 -10.76 -7.03 7.36
N PHE A 223 -12.06 -6.72 7.19
CA PHE A 223 -12.58 -5.54 6.48
C PHE A 223 -13.31 -4.54 7.39
N GLN A 224 -13.12 -4.61 8.72
CA GLN A 224 -13.76 -3.68 9.65
C GLN A 224 -13.38 -2.23 9.34
N HIS A 225 -12.14 -2.00 8.88
CA HIS A 225 -11.68 -0.67 8.46
C HIS A 225 -12.52 -0.06 7.33
N LEU A 226 -13.05 -0.89 6.40
CA LEU A 226 -13.97 -0.39 5.36
C LEU A 226 -15.32 0.03 5.93
N LEU A 227 -15.86 -0.79 6.85
CA LEU A 227 -17.12 -0.47 7.51
C LEU A 227 -17.00 0.82 8.31
N ASN A 228 -15.94 0.96 9.12
CA ASN A 228 -15.67 2.18 9.88
C ASN A 228 -15.53 3.39 8.94
N LYS A 229 -14.78 3.27 7.85
CA LYS A 229 -14.59 4.37 6.88
C LYS A 229 -15.92 4.81 6.23
N VAL A 230 -16.83 3.87 5.95
CA VAL A 230 -18.18 4.18 5.47
C VAL A 230 -19.00 4.88 6.55
N GLU A 231 -19.01 4.35 7.77
CA GLU A 231 -19.73 4.93 8.91
C GLU A 231 -19.24 6.34 9.24
N ASP A 232 -17.93 6.56 9.29
CA ASP A 232 -17.32 7.88 9.55
C ASP A 232 -17.75 8.91 8.50
N LYS A 233 -17.80 8.52 7.22
CA LYS A 233 -18.28 9.41 6.15
C LYS A 233 -19.77 9.71 6.26
N LEU A 234 -20.58 8.70 6.55
CA LEU A 234 -22.03 8.87 6.69
C LEU A 234 -22.40 9.70 7.92
N THR A 235 -21.68 9.54 9.04
CA THR A 235 -21.91 10.33 10.26
C THR A 235 -21.45 11.78 10.11
N ALA A 236 -20.37 12.05 9.35
CA ALA A 236 -19.92 13.40 9.04
C ALA A 236 -20.96 14.17 8.20
N TRP A 237 -21.78 13.49 7.43
CA TRP A 237 -22.82 14.10 6.60
C TRP A 237 -24.17 14.03 7.31
N LYS A 238 -24.66 15.17 7.73
CA LYS A 238 -25.99 15.28 8.33
C LYS A 238 -27.05 15.03 7.23
N ALA A 239 -27.50 13.79 7.08
CA ALA A 239 -28.46 13.38 6.05
C ALA A 239 -29.71 14.27 6.02
N LYS A 240 -30.16 14.78 7.18
CA LYS A 240 -31.29 15.70 7.29
C LYS A 240 -31.09 17.07 6.61
N GLN A 241 -29.84 17.52 6.45
CA GLN A 241 -29.50 18.79 5.83
C GLN A 241 -29.36 18.67 4.30
N LEU A 242 -29.41 17.45 3.78
CA LEU A 242 -29.24 17.16 2.36
C LEU A 242 -30.57 16.80 1.73
N SER A 243 -30.81 17.31 0.52
CA SER A 243 -31.91 16.84 -0.32
C SER A 243 -31.76 15.38 -0.69
N LEU A 244 -32.83 14.70 -1.07
CA LEU A 244 -32.75 13.30 -1.55
C LEU A 244 -31.73 13.14 -2.69
N VAL A 245 -31.72 14.07 -3.64
CA VAL A 245 -30.77 14.08 -4.76
C VAL A 245 -29.33 14.20 -4.26
N GLY A 246 -29.06 15.09 -3.31
CA GLY A 246 -27.74 15.25 -2.70
C GLY A 246 -27.25 13.97 -2.02
N ARG A 247 -28.15 13.29 -1.29
CA ARG A 247 -27.83 12.00 -0.64
C ARG A 247 -27.53 10.90 -1.66
N ILE A 248 -28.30 10.81 -2.73
CA ILE A 248 -28.07 9.85 -3.83
C ILE A 248 -26.72 10.11 -4.50
N ILE A 249 -26.37 11.37 -4.80
CA ILE A 249 -25.09 11.73 -5.40
C ILE A 249 -23.93 11.33 -4.50
N LEU A 250 -23.98 11.66 -3.21
CA LEU A 250 -22.94 11.30 -2.26
C LEU A 250 -22.80 9.77 -2.10
N ALA A 251 -23.91 9.05 -1.98
CA ALA A 251 -23.91 7.60 -1.92
C ALA A 251 -23.25 7.01 -3.16
N LYS A 252 -23.67 7.43 -4.35
CA LYS A 252 -23.18 6.90 -5.63
C LYS A 252 -21.70 7.18 -5.90
N PHE A 253 -21.23 8.40 -5.64
CA PHE A 253 -19.90 8.82 -6.04
C PHE A 253 -18.85 8.66 -4.94
N LEU A 254 -19.23 8.70 -3.66
CA LEU A 254 -18.30 8.63 -2.55
C LEU A 254 -18.37 7.31 -1.79
N ILE A 255 -19.58 6.88 -1.37
CA ILE A 255 -19.69 5.64 -0.58
C ILE A 255 -19.36 4.41 -1.42
N GLN A 256 -19.90 4.32 -2.64
CA GLN A 256 -19.63 3.20 -3.55
C GLN A 256 -18.17 3.16 -4.05
N ALA A 257 -17.43 4.26 -3.95
CA ALA A 257 -16.01 4.29 -4.29
C ALA A 257 -15.11 3.71 -3.18
N ILE A 258 -15.53 3.78 -1.90
CA ILE A 258 -14.72 3.35 -0.75
C ILE A 258 -14.24 1.89 -0.88
N PRO A 259 -15.09 0.89 -1.18
CA PRO A 259 -14.65 -0.50 -1.24
C PRO A 259 -13.89 -0.87 -2.52
N VAL A 260 -13.96 -0.03 -3.58
CA VAL A 260 -13.40 -0.35 -4.90
C VAL A 260 -11.92 -0.66 -4.84
N HIS A 261 -11.16 0.17 -4.13
CA HIS A 261 -9.72 -0.06 -3.93
C HIS A 261 -9.42 -1.43 -3.30
N SER A 262 -10.21 -1.85 -2.32
CA SER A 262 -10.03 -3.15 -1.66
C SER A 262 -10.58 -4.32 -2.48
N MET A 263 -11.41 -4.10 -3.52
CA MET A 263 -11.93 -5.13 -4.40
C MET A 263 -10.90 -5.66 -5.40
N ILE A 264 -9.76 -5.00 -5.53
CA ILE A 264 -8.75 -5.32 -6.55
C ILE A 264 -8.04 -6.64 -6.27
N SER A 265 -7.80 -7.01 -5.02
CA SER A 265 -7.02 -8.20 -4.72
C SER A 265 -7.80 -9.28 -3.94
N PRO A 266 -8.38 -9.04 -2.75
CA PRO A 266 -9.11 -10.06 -2.05
C PRO A 266 -10.59 -10.11 -2.44
N TYR A 267 -11.18 -11.31 -2.41
CA TYR A 267 -12.63 -11.44 -2.44
C TYR A 267 -13.21 -10.91 -1.12
N ILE A 268 -13.91 -9.78 -1.19
CA ILE A 268 -14.57 -9.21 -0.01
C ILE A 268 -15.82 -10.05 0.32
N PRO A 269 -15.97 -10.56 1.56
CA PRO A 269 -17.13 -11.35 1.95
C PRO A 269 -18.45 -10.63 1.67
N ALA A 270 -19.44 -11.34 1.12
CA ALA A 270 -20.76 -10.77 0.81
C ALA A 270 -21.43 -10.12 2.02
N SER A 271 -21.16 -10.63 3.24
CA SER A 271 -21.66 -10.04 4.48
C SER A 271 -21.17 -8.61 4.73
N VAL A 272 -19.92 -8.29 4.32
CA VAL A 272 -19.34 -6.94 4.42
C VAL A 272 -20.02 -6.01 3.40
N LEU A 273 -20.10 -6.45 2.13
CA LEU A 273 -20.73 -5.66 1.06
C LEU A 273 -22.19 -5.38 1.35
N LYS A 274 -22.95 -6.37 1.84
CA LYS A 274 -24.35 -6.18 2.29
C LYS A 274 -24.48 -5.17 3.41
N LYS A 275 -23.52 -5.11 4.35
CA LYS A 275 -23.52 -4.10 5.42
C LYS A 275 -23.30 -2.69 4.85
N ILE A 276 -22.38 -2.54 3.90
CA ILE A 276 -22.13 -1.26 3.21
C ILE A 276 -23.40 -0.84 2.44
N GLU A 277 -23.99 -1.73 1.66
CA GLU A 277 -25.25 -1.45 0.93
C GLU A 277 -26.41 -1.11 1.87
N LYS A 278 -26.49 -1.75 3.04
CA LYS A 278 -27.50 -1.41 4.06
C LYS A 278 -27.29 0.00 4.60
N ALA A 279 -26.05 0.36 4.94
CA ALA A 279 -25.72 1.70 5.44
C ALA A 279 -25.97 2.78 4.37
N GLU A 280 -25.60 2.50 3.12
CA GLU A 280 -25.87 3.36 1.97
C GLU A 280 -27.37 3.60 1.78
N ARG A 281 -28.18 2.53 1.80
CA ARG A 281 -29.63 2.62 1.66
C ARG A 281 -30.25 3.44 2.80
N SER A 282 -29.86 3.20 4.03
CA SER A 282 -30.35 3.98 5.18
C SER A 282 -30.01 5.47 5.05
N PHE A 283 -28.82 5.80 4.55
CA PHE A 283 -28.43 7.18 4.29
C PHE A 283 -29.26 7.85 3.18
N VAL A 284 -29.47 7.15 2.07
CA VAL A 284 -30.26 7.66 0.94
C VAL A 284 -31.69 7.98 1.38
N TRP A 285 -32.32 7.10 2.13
CA TRP A 285 -33.70 7.30 2.60
C TRP A 285 -33.81 8.17 3.85
N GLY A 286 -32.67 8.45 4.52
CA GLY A 286 -32.65 9.30 5.72
C GLY A 286 -33.05 8.59 6.99
N ASP A 287 -32.91 7.27 7.03
CA ASP A 287 -33.15 6.47 8.24
C ASP A 287 -32.34 7.00 9.42
N GLN A 288 -32.91 6.99 10.61
CA GLN A 288 -32.25 7.30 11.86
C GLN A 288 -32.08 6.03 12.68
N GLN A 289 -31.18 6.06 13.68
CA GLN A 289 -30.99 4.91 14.58
C GLN A 289 -32.28 4.46 15.28
N SER A 290 -33.18 5.41 15.58
CA SER A 290 -34.45 5.16 16.30
C SER A 290 -35.68 5.10 15.39
N LYS A 291 -35.57 5.54 14.13
CA LYS A 291 -36.75 5.66 13.25
C LYS A 291 -36.37 5.34 11.80
N ARG A 292 -37.07 4.37 11.23
CA ARG A 292 -36.98 4.04 9.82
C ARG A 292 -37.91 4.95 9.00
N GLU A 293 -37.37 5.58 7.97
CA GLU A 293 -38.16 6.40 7.07
C GLU A 293 -38.81 5.59 5.94
N PHE A 294 -39.75 6.19 5.21
CA PHE A 294 -40.42 5.53 4.09
C PHE A 294 -39.48 5.39 2.89
N HIS A 295 -39.29 4.15 2.45
CA HIS A 295 -38.50 3.83 1.27
C HIS A 295 -39.42 3.79 0.03
N ALA A 296 -39.50 4.88 -0.69
CA ALA A 296 -40.44 5.05 -1.82
C ALA A 296 -40.24 4.05 -2.96
N VAL A 297 -38.99 3.60 -3.18
CA VAL A 297 -38.62 2.70 -4.28
C VAL A 297 -37.73 1.59 -3.74
N GLY A 298 -37.90 0.37 -4.24
CA GLY A 298 -37.06 -0.76 -3.90
C GLY A 298 -35.60 -0.55 -4.33
N TRP A 299 -34.65 -0.97 -3.49
CA TRP A 299 -33.22 -0.78 -3.75
C TRP A 299 -32.76 -1.40 -5.07
N GLN A 300 -33.33 -2.56 -5.45
CA GLN A 300 -33.05 -3.24 -6.72
C GLN A 300 -33.46 -2.38 -7.95
N THR A 301 -34.54 -1.61 -7.83
CA THR A 301 -34.97 -0.68 -8.90
C THR A 301 -33.99 0.47 -9.05
N LEU A 302 -33.44 1.00 -7.93
CA LEU A 302 -32.41 2.04 -7.98
C LEU A 302 -31.09 1.56 -8.63
N MET A 303 -30.80 0.26 -8.56
CA MET A 303 -29.61 -0.34 -9.18
C MET A 303 -29.75 -0.52 -10.69
N LYS A 304 -30.96 -0.49 -11.25
CA LYS A 304 -31.14 -0.60 -12.70
C LYS A 304 -30.44 0.52 -13.46
N PRO A 305 -30.06 0.30 -14.71
CA PRO A 305 -29.57 1.34 -15.61
C PRO A 305 -30.57 2.50 -15.75
N LYS A 306 -30.07 3.68 -16.12
CA LYS A 306 -30.92 4.88 -16.24
C LYS A 306 -31.99 4.77 -17.35
N ASP A 307 -31.65 4.10 -18.45
CA ASP A 307 -32.52 3.76 -19.57
C ASP A 307 -33.65 2.79 -19.19
N GLU A 308 -33.45 2.00 -18.11
CA GLU A 308 -34.48 1.14 -17.52
C GLU A 308 -35.22 1.79 -16.32
N GLY A 309 -35.11 3.11 -16.14
CA GLY A 309 -35.77 3.85 -15.07
C GLY A 309 -35.09 3.74 -13.69
N GLY A 310 -33.87 3.24 -13.62
CA GLY A 310 -33.06 3.20 -12.41
C GLY A 310 -32.16 4.42 -12.24
N LEU A 311 -31.37 4.43 -11.18
CA LEU A 311 -30.35 5.46 -10.92
C LEU A 311 -28.93 4.96 -11.20
N ALA A 312 -28.75 3.76 -11.72
CA ALA A 312 -27.47 3.09 -11.94
C ALA A 312 -26.61 3.08 -10.65
N MET A 313 -27.23 2.80 -9.51
CA MET A 313 -26.50 2.46 -8.29
C MET A 313 -25.79 1.12 -8.49
N ARG A 314 -24.52 1.03 -8.09
CA ARG A 314 -23.73 -0.17 -8.35
C ARG A 314 -24.09 -1.30 -7.37
N ASN A 315 -24.25 -2.50 -7.88
CA ASN A 315 -24.27 -3.70 -7.05
C ASN A 315 -22.83 -4.02 -6.63
N LEU A 316 -22.52 -3.87 -5.35
CA LEU A 316 -21.15 -4.03 -4.83
C LEU A 316 -20.63 -5.47 -4.97
N GLN A 317 -21.52 -6.48 -4.92
CA GLN A 317 -21.12 -7.89 -5.09
C GLN A 317 -20.70 -8.16 -6.54
N SER A 318 -21.50 -7.71 -7.51
CA SER A 318 -21.16 -7.83 -8.94
C SER A 318 -19.90 -7.06 -9.28
N MET A 319 -19.70 -5.89 -8.68
CA MET A 319 -18.51 -5.08 -8.87
C MET A 319 -17.25 -5.77 -8.32
N ASN A 320 -17.34 -6.37 -7.13
CA ASN A 320 -16.22 -7.14 -6.56
C ASN A 320 -15.83 -8.31 -7.46
N LEU A 321 -16.81 -9.03 -8.00
CA LEU A 321 -16.56 -10.11 -8.95
C LEU A 321 -15.91 -9.60 -10.24
N ALA A 322 -16.42 -8.49 -10.80
CA ALA A 322 -15.87 -7.88 -12.02
C ALA A 322 -14.40 -7.44 -11.84
N CYS A 323 -14.05 -6.84 -10.69
CA CYS A 323 -12.67 -6.49 -10.37
C CYS A 323 -11.74 -7.72 -10.35
N LEU A 324 -12.18 -8.81 -9.73
CA LEU A 324 -11.41 -10.06 -9.70
C LEU A 324 -11.30 -10.73 -11.07
N MET A 325 -12.37 -10.68 -11.87
CA MET A 325 -12.36 -11.19 -13.26
C MET A 325 -11.38 -10.40 -14.14
N LYS A 326 -11.28 -9.09 -13.97
CA LYS A 326 -10.30 -8.25 -14.68
C LYS A 326 -8.87 -8.69 -14.40
N ILE A 327 -8.53 -8.94 -13.13
CA ILE A 327 -7.19 -9.45 -12.76
C ILE A 327 -6.94 -10.82 -13.38
N ARG A 328 -7.92 -11.73 -13.27
CA ARG A 328 -7.79 -13.06 -13.85
C ARG A 328 -7.60 -13.01 -15.39
N TRP A 329 -8.26 -12.08 -16.05
CA TRP A 329 -8.09 -11.84 -17.48
C TRP A 329 -6.68 -11.36 -17.81
N ALA A 330 -6.17 -10.35 -17.11
CA ALA A 330 -4.82 -9.82 -17.30
C ALA A 330 -3.75 -10.93 -17.11
N ILE A 331 -3.85 -11.72 -16.04
CA ILE A 331 -2.93 -12.84 -15.77
C ILE A 331 -2.99 -13.89 -16.91
N ARG A 332 -4.20 -14.19 -17.42
CA ARG A 332 -4.36 -15.20 -18.47
C ARG A 332 -3.78 -14.76 -19.81
N ASN A 333 -3.89 -13.49 -20.14
CA ASN A 333 -3.47 -12.95 -21.45
C ASN A 333 -2.02 -12.45 -21.45
N GLY A 334 -1.30 -12.53 -20.32
CA GLY A 334 0.07 -12.02 -20.22
C GLY A 334 0.15 -10.50 -20.42
N GLU A 335 -0.95 -9.79 -20.23
CA GLU A 335 -0.98 -8.33 -20.20
C GLU A 335 -0.38 -7.89 -18.84
N ASN A 336 0.95 -7.68 -18.85
CA ASN A 336 1.72 -7.10 -17.75
C ASN A 336 1.89 -5.60 -17.93
#